data_f10a37ec56c7f214e9fd44f975a6328d
#
_entry.id   f10a37ec56c7f214e9fd44f975a6328d
#
_cell.length_a   1.000
_cell.length_b   1.000
_cell.length_c   1.000
_cell.angle_alpha   90.00
_cell.angle_beta   90.00
_cell.angle_gamma   90.00
#
_symmetry.space_group_name_H-M   'P 1'
#
loop_
_entity.id
_entity.type
_entity.pdbx_description
1 polymer ?
#
loop_
_entity_poly.entity_id
_entity_poly.type
_entity_poly.pdbx_seq_one_letter_code
_entity_poly.pdbx_strand_id
1 'polypeptide(L)'
;MGLLIEGQWHDQWYDTGAGGRFKRENAQRRNWITADGSAGPSGEGGFAAEAGRYHLYVSLACPWAHRTLILRSLKGLEPLIDVSVVSWLMRENGWTFDTEHGSSGDALDGFAFLHQRYTQDDPAYTGRVTVPLLWDKQQQRIVSNESAEIIRMFNSAFDGITGNCLLYTSPSPRD
;
A
#
# COMPACT_ATOMS: atom_id res chain seq x y z
N MET A 1 -11.33 4.68 12.99
CA MET A 1 -10.68 3.66 12.12
C MET A 1 -11.67 2.53 11.95
N GLY A 2 -12.06 2.21 10.72
CA GLY A 2 -13.13 1.26 10.47
C GLY A 2 -12.68 0.02 9.70
N LEU A 3 -13.65 -0.78 9.31
CA LEU A 3 -13.46 -1.96 8.48
C LEU A 3 -14.62 -2.08 7.48
N LEU A 4 -14.38 -2.87 6.46
CA LEU A 4 -15.42 -3.33 5.56
C LEU A 4 -15.93 -4.70 6.03
N ILE A 5 -17.22 -4.93 5.94
CA ILE A 5 -17.86 -6.24 6.10
C ILE A 5 -18.75 -6.44 4.88
N GLU A 6 -18.44 -7.47 4.08
CA GLU A 6 -19.13 -7.73 2.81
C GLU A 6 -19.25 -6.47 1.92
N GLY A 7 -18.15 -5.70 1.83
CA GLY A 7 -18.07 -4.48 1.05
C GLY A 7 -18.71 -3.25 1.68
N GLN A 8 -19.38 -3.36 2.82
CA GLN A 8 -20.01 -2.25 3.51
C GLN A 8 -19.11 -1.67 4.61
N TRP A 9 -19.02 -0.33 4.65
CA TRP A 9 -18.19 0.37 5.64
C TRP A 9 -18.85 0.39 7.01
N HIS A 10 -18.04 0.02 8.04
CA HIS A 10 -18.41 0.09 9.45
C HIS A 10 -17.35 0.88 10.22
N ASP A 11 -17.77 1.95 10.92
CA ASP A 11 -16.90 2.67 11.84
C ASP A 11 -16.81 1.89 13.17
N GLN A 12 -15.93 0.89 13.16
CA GLN A 12 -15.72 0.01 14.31
C GLN A 12 -14.23 -0.08 14.64
N TRP A 13 -13.88 0.28 15.86
CA TRP A 13 -12.52 0.15 16.37
C TRP A 13 -12.12 -1.32 16.54
N TYR A 14 -10.86 -1.56 16.86
CA TYR A 14 -10.39 -2.90 17.20
C TYR A 14 -11.08 -3.40 18.46
N ASP A 15 -11.51 -4.66 18.44
CA ASP A 15 -11.95 -5.34 19.65
C ASP A 15 -10.71 -5.65 20.51
N THR A 16 -10.69 -5.08 21.72
CA THR A 16 -9.61 -5.31 22.67
C THR A 16 -9.81 -6.58 23.50
N GLY A 17 -10.97 -7.24 23.37
CA GLY A 17 -11.34 -8.44 24.11
C GLY A 17 -11.29 -8.25 25.63
N ALA A 18 -11.64 -9.29 26.39
CA ALA A 18 -11.70 -9.27 27.86
C ALA A 18 -10.33 -9.10 28.57
N GLY A 19 -9.22 -9.13 27.83
CA GLY A 19 -7.85 -8.99 28.37
C GLY A 19 -7.11 -7.73 27.97
N GLY A 20 -7.74 -6.78 27.26
CA GLY A 20 -7.11 -5.54 26.79
C GLY A 20 -5.95 -5.74 25.80
N ARG A 21 -5.70 -6.96 25.36
CA ARG A 21 -4.60 -7.28 24.43
C ARG A 21 -4.97 -6.87 23.00
N PHE A 22 -4.19 -5.99 22.42
CA PHE A 22 -4.32 -5.61 21.00
C PHE A 22 -4.04 -6.82 20.11
N LYS A 23 -5.04 -7.27 19.34
CA LYS A 23 -4.91 -8.34 18.36
C LYS A 23 -5.01 -7.73 16.95
N ARG A 24 -3.91 -7.67 16.24
CA ARG A 24 -3.88 -7.22 14.84
C ARG A 24 -4.08 -8.41 13.91
N GLU A 25 -5.01 -8.30 12.99
CA GLU A 25 -5.12 -9.22 11.86
C GLU A 25 -4.02 -8.96 10.84
N ASN A 26 -3.59 -10.02 10.16
CA ASN A 26 -2.62 -9.90 9.08
C ASN A 26 -3.22 -9.17 7.89
N ALA A 27 -2.37 -8.51 7.11
CA ALA A 27 -2.75 -7.95 5.82
C ALA A 27 -3.26 -9.05 4.90
N GLN A 28 -4.37 -8.80 4.21
CA GLN A 28 -5.03 -9.82 3.39
C GLN A 28 -4.63 -9.75 1.91
N ARG A 29 -4.17 -8.59 1.45
CA ARG A 29 -3.70 -8.38 0.08
C ARG A 29 -2.18 -8.44 0.08
N ARG A 30 -1.60 -9.55 -0.45
CA ARG A 30 -0.18 -9.86 -0.33
C ARG A 30 0.40 -10.43 -1.62
N ASN A 31 -0.01 -9.88 -2.77
CA ASN A 31 0.63 -10.15 -4.04
C ASN A 31 1.97 -9.40 -4.13
N TRP A 32 2.79 -9.76 -5.11
CA TRP A 32 4.12 -9.21 -5.28
C TRP A 32 4.34 -8.66 -6.68
N ILE A 33 4.96 -7.49 -6.75
CA ILE A 33 5.61 -7.04 -7.98
C ILE A 33 6.95 -7.77 -8.07
N THR A 34 7.20 -8.39 -9.21
CA THR A 34 8.48 -9.01 -9.56
C THR A 34 8.97 -8.43 -10.88
N ALA A 35 10.24 -8.61 -11.21
CA ALA A 35 10.81 -8.03 -12.43
C ALA A 35 10.07 -8.49 -13.71
N ASP A 36 9.62 -9.74 -13.73
CA ASP A 36 8.99 -10.40 -14.91
C ASP A 36 7.50 -10.71 -14.72
N GLY A 37 6.92 -10.38 -13.57
CA GLY A 37 5.53 -10.69 -13.23
C GLY A 37 5.30 -12.12 -12.73
N SER A 38 6.34 -12.90 -12.48
CA SER A 38 6.22 -14.21 -11.83
C SER A 38 5.67 -14.07 -10.41
N ALA A 39 5.10 -15.15 -9.85
CA ALA A 39 4.62 -15.15 -8.49
C ALA A 39 5.76 -14.91 -7.50
N GLY A 40 5.53 -14.07 -6.49
CA GLY A 40 6.45 -13.82 -5.41
C GLY A 40 6.32 -14.81 -4.26
N PRO A 41 6.87 -14.49 -3.07
CA PRO A 41 6.78 -15.37 -1.88
C PRO A 41 5.37 -15.61 -1.39
N SER A 42 4.41 -14.78 -1.75
CA SER A 42 2.98 -14.92 -1.43
C SER A 42 2.11 -14.37 -2.56
N GLY A 43 0.84 -14.76 -2.58
CA GLY A 43 -0.15 -14.31 -3.54
C GLY A 43 0.03 -14.91 -4.93
N GLU A 44 -0.52 -14.21 -5.90
CA GLU A 44 -0.55 -14.61 -7.32
C GLU A 44 0.50 -13.83 -8.13
N GLY A 45 0.91 -14.38 -9.27
CA GLY A 45 1.70 -13.68 -10.26
C GLY A 45 0.88 -12.70 -11.11
N GLY A 46 1.54 -12.07 -12.10
CA GLY A 46 0.90 -11.14 -13.04
C GLY A 46 1.25 -9.67 -12.81
N PHE A 47 2.05 -9.35 -11.80
CA PHE A 47 2.43 -7.98 -11.43
C PHE A 47 3.90 -7.72 -11.83
N ALA A 48 4.15 -7.56 -13.13
CA ALA A 48 5.48 -7.22 -13.62
C ALA A 48 5.86 -5.78 -13.26
N ALA A 49 7.14 -5.53 -12.99
CA ALA A 49 7.65 -4.19 -12.78
C ALA A 49 7.59 -3.39 -14.08
N GLU A 50 6.75 -2.37 -14.12
CA GLU A 50 6.53 -1.49 -15.27
C GLU A 50 6.42 -0.04 -14.81
N ALA A 51 7.04 0.87 -15.58
CA ALA A 51 6.94 2.30 -15.31
C ALA A 51 5.50 2.80 -15.46
N GLY A 52 5.03 3.57 -14.48
CA GLY A 52 3.71 4.17 -14.52
C GLY A 52 2.53 3.22 -14.30
N ARG A 53 2.77 1.92 -14.08
CA ARG A 53 1.69 0.94 -13.86
C ARG A 53 1.09 1.01 -12.47
N TYR A 54 1.90 1.27 -11.47
CA TYR A 54 1.48 1.20 -10.06
C TYR A 54 1.21 2.57 -9.46
N HIS A 55 0.36 2.57 -8.42
CA HIS A 55 0.02 3.74 -7.62
C HIS A 55 0.08 3.39 -6.14
N LEU A 56 0.66 4.26 -5.32
CA LEU A 56 0.82 4.05 -3.88
C LEU A 56 -0.06 5.02 -3.10
N TYR A 57 -0.93 4.49 -2.24
CA TYR A 57 -1.72 5.28 -1.29
C TYR A 57 -1.06 5.27 0.09
N VAL A 58 -0.87 6.45 0.67
CA VAL A 58 -0.19 6.64 1.95
C VAL A 58 -0.90 7.66 2.81
N SER A 59 -0.61 7.64 4.12
CA SER A 59 -0.85 8.77 5.01
C SER A 59 0.49 9.24 5.59
N LEU A 60 0.73 10.54 5.62
CA LEU A 60 1.94 11.10 6.23
C LEU A 60 1.95 10.94 7.76
N ALA A 61 0.80 10.66 8.38
CA ALA A 61 0.68 10.32 9.79
C ALA A 61 0.98 8.83 10.10
N CYS A 62 1.14 7.97 9.08
CA CYS A 62 1.33 6.54 9.26
C CYS A 62 2.80 6.13 9.12
N PRO A 63 3.50 5.68 10.17
CA PRO A 63 4.90 5.28 10.09
C PRO A 63 5.12 4.06 9.18
N TRP A 64 4.15 3.18 9.06
CA TRP A 64 4.21 2.02 8.16
C TRP A 64 4.14 2.43 6.69
N ALA A 65 3.36 3.46 6.35
CA ALA A 65 3.32 4.03 5.01
C ALA A 65 4.59 4.86 4.72
N HIS A 66 5.13 5.56 5.73
CA HIS A 66 6.32 6.40 5.57
C HIS A 66 7.54 5.60 5.08
N ARG A 67 7.78 4.38 5.60
CA ARG A 67 8.90 3.55 5.12
C ARG A 67 8.80 3.18 3.63
N THR A 68 7.59 3.09 3.07
CA THR A 68 7.41 2.85 1.63
C THR A 68 7.78 4.07 0.80
N LEU A 69 7.50 5.28 1.29
CA LEU A 69 7.96 6.53 0.68
C LEU A 69 9.49 6.65 0.71
N ILE A 70 10.13 6.27 1.83
CA ILE A 70 11.60 6.25 1.95
C ILE A 70 12.20 5.36 0.87
N LEU A 71 11.74 4.12 0.73
CA LEU A 71 12.26 3.20 -0.29
C LEU A 71 11.94 3.66 -1.71
N ARG A 72 10.76 4.22 -1.94
CA ARG A 72 10.40 4.82 -3.24
C ARG A 72 11.41 5.90 -3.64
N SER A 73 11.79 6.78 -2.70
CA SER A 73 12.77 7.83 -2.97
C SER A 73 14.20 7.27 -3.13
N LEU A 74 14.67 6.46 -2.20
CA LEU A 74 16.02 5.88 -2.25
C LEU A 74 16.27 5.08 -3.53
N LYS A 75 15.26 4.43 -4.07
CA LYS A 75 15.31 3.61 -5.29
C LYS A 75 15.04 4.41 -6.56
N GLY A 76 14.76 5.73 -6.47
CA GLY A 76 14.45 6.57 -7.61
C GLY A 76 13.15 6.17 -8.32
N LEU A 77 12.15 5.72 -7.58
CA LEU A 77 10.87 5.24 -8.11
C LEU A 77 9.82 6.36 -8.26
N GLU A 78 10.15 7.62 -7.92
CA GLU A 78 9.22 8.75 -8.02
C GLU A 78 8.62 8.92 -9.42
N PRO A 79 9.39 8.80 -10.52
CA PRO A 79 8.82 8.91 -11.86
C PRO A 79 8.09 7.64 -12.33
N LEU A 80 8.20 6.53 -11.59
CA LEU A 80 7.63 5.22 -11.98
C LEU A 80 6.37 4.85 -11.23
N ILE A 81 6.22 5.33 -10.00
CA ILE A 81 5.11 5.01 -9.09
C ILE A 81 4.57 6.30 -8.50
N ASP A 82 3.37 6.68 -8.92
CA ASP A 82 2.67 7.86 -8.40
C ASP A 82 2.16 7.63 -6.97
N VAL A 83 1.84 8.72 -6.27
CA VAL A 83 1.37 8.68 -4.88
C VAL A 83 0.12 9.53 -4.71
N SER A 84 -0.88 9.00 -4.01
CA SER A 84 -1.96 9.77 -3.40
C SER A 84 -1.84 9.71 -1.88
N VAL A 85 -1.98 10.87 -1.25
CA VAL A 85 -1.92 11.02 0.21
C VAL A 85 -3.34 11.14 0.75
N VAL A 86 -3.72 10.25 1.67
CA VAL A 86 -4.99 10.38 2.41
C VAL A 86 -4.83 11.36 3.56
N SER A 87 -5.96 11.93 4.01
CA SER A 87 -5.99 12.84 5.16
C SER A 87 -5.35 12.20 6.39
N TRP A 88 -4.58 13.00 7.14
CA TRP A 88 -4.06 12.59 8.46
C TRP A 88 -5.15 12.52 9.52
N LEU A 89 -6.28 13.22 9.32
CA LEU A 89 -7.39 13.25 10.25
C LEU A 89 -8.36 12.09 9.97
N MET A 90 -8.23 11.03 10.75
CA MET A 90 -9.09 9.85 10.66
C MET A 90 -10.29 10.00 11.59
N ARG A 91 -11.49 10.02 11.01
CA ARG A 91 -12.78 10.09 11.70
C ARG A 91 -13.64 8.84 11.35
N GLU A 92 -14.96 8.99 11.45
CA GLU A 92 -15.96 7.95 11.20
C GLU A 92 -15.85 7.28 9.82
N ASN A 93 -15.36 7.99 8.80
CA ASN A 93 -15.16 7.47 7.45
C ASN A 93 -13.77 6.86 7.21
N GLY A 94 -12.96 6.71 8.28
CA GLY A 94 -11.60 6.18 8.19
C GLY A 94 -10.66 7.08 7.38
N TRP A 95 -9.90 6.53 6.46
CA TRP A 95 -9.00 7.27 5.58
C TRP A 95 -9.78 7.97 4.46
N THR A 96 -9.73 9.31 4.43
CA THR A 96 -10.43 10.13 3.45
C THR A 96 -9.46 10.84 2.50
N PHE A 97 -9.97 11.29 1.36
CA PHE A 97 -9.24 12.16 0.44
C PHE A 97 -9.63 13.65 0.62
N ASP A 98 -9.94 14.03 1.87
CA ASP A 98 -10.26 15.40 2.24
C ASP A 98 -9.02 16.31 2.16
N THR A 99 -9.00 17.22 1.19
CA THR A 99 -7.87 18.12 0.92
C THR A 99 -7.70 19.20 1.98
N GLU A 100 -8.74 19.54 2.73
CA GLU A 100 -8.64 20.49 3.84
C GLU A 100 -7.76 19.97 4.99
N HIS A 101 -7.60 18.65 5.06
CA HIS A 101 -6.84 17.98 6.11
C HIS A 101 -5.62 17.20 5.55
N GLY A 102 -4.90 17.83 4.63
CA GLY A 102 -3.58 17.37 4.18
C GLY A 102 -3.58 16.19 3.22
N SER A 103 -4.73 15.88 2.61
CA SER A 103 -4.79 14.93 1.48
C SER A 103 -4.40 15.61 0.17
N SER A 104 -3.83 14.84 -0.74
CA SER A 104 -3.63 15.24 -2.14
C SER A 104 -4.88 15.06 -3.02
N GLY A 105 -5.95 14.49 -2.50
CA GLY A 105 -7.02 13.91 -3.29
C GLY A 105 -6.66 12.53 -3.83
N ASP A 106 -7.65 11.80 -4.37
CA ASP A 106 -7.40 10.57 -5.12
C ASP A 106 -7.10 10.94 -6.59
N ALA A 107 -5.88 10.71 -7.03
CA ALA A 107 -5.42 11.10 -8.37
C ALA A 107 -5.93 10.18 -9.50
N LEU A 108 -6.52 9.02 -9.19
CA LEU A 108 -6.95 8.06 -10.20
C LEU A 108 -8.44 8.19 -10.56
N ASP A 109 -9.33 8.04 -9.56
CA ASP A 109 -10.77 7.96 -9.80
C ASP A 109 -11.56 9.04 -9.05
N GLY A 110 -10.89 9.90 -8.28
CA GLY A 110 -11.52 10.97 -7.51
C GLY A 110 -12.39 10.46 -6.35
N PHE A 111 -12.07 9.32 -5.78
CA PHE A 111 -12.78 8.78 -4.62
C PHE A 111 -12.70 9.71 -3.42
N ALA A 112 -13.76 9.72 -2.60
CA ALA A 112 -13.79 10.46 -1.35
C ALA A 112 -13.11 9.69 -0.20
N PHE A 113 -13.11 8.35 -0.27
CA PHE A 113 -12.66 7.46 0.80
C PHE A 113 -11.77 6.33 0.28
N LEU A 114 -10.73 5.97 1.04
CA LEU A 114 -9.83 4.88 0.66
C LEU A 114 -10.54 3.51 0.63
N HIS A 115 -11.58 3.31 1.44
CA HIS A 115 -12.33 2.05 1.43
C HIS A 115 -13.01 1.76 0.08
N GLN A 116 -13.28 2.79 -0.74
CA GLN A 116 -13.81 2.63 -2.09
C GLN A 116 -12.80 1.91 -3.01
N ARG A 117 -11.49 2.11 -2.78
CA ARG A 117 -10.43 1.38 -3.50
C ARG A 117 -10.42 -0.11 -3.16
N TYR A 118 -10.71 -0.46 -1.90
CA TYR A 118 -10.83 -1.86 -1.47
C TYR A 118 -12.08 -2.54 -2.07
N THR A 119 -13.21 -1.84 -2.11
CA THR A 119 -14.43 -2.39 -2.73
C THR A 119 -14.39 -2.42 -4.25
N GLN A 120 -13.54 -1.62 -4.88
CA GLN A 120 -13.25 -1.72 -6.31
C GLN A 120 -12.45 -3.00 -6.63
N ASP A 121 -11.47 -3.36 -5.79
CA ASP A 121 -10.71 -4.61 -5.89
C ASP A 121 -11.59 -5.83 -5.64
N ASP A 122 -12.42 -5.77 -4.61
CA ASP A 122 -13.31 -6.85 -4.19
C ASP A 122 -14.60 -6.26 -3.59
N PRO A 123 -15.72 -6.29 -4.32
CA PRO A 123 -16.98 -5.74 -3.84
C PRO A 123 -17.51 -6.36 -2.54
N ALA A 124 -17.08 -7.59 -2.20
CA ALA A 124 -17.43 -8.29 -0.97
C ALA A 124 -16.31 -8.27 0.09
N TYR A 125 -15.30 -7.41 -0.08
CA TYR A 125 -14.16 -7.36 0.83
C TYR A 125 -14.60 -7.24 2.29
N THR A 126 -14.06 -8.12 3.13
CA THR A 126 -14.23 -8.06 4.58
C THR A 126 -12.86 -7.95 5.25
N GLY A 127 -12.62 -6.83 5.95
CA GLY A 127 -11.35 -6.56 6.61
C GLY A 127 -11.06 -5.09 6.84
N ARG A 128 -9.90 -4.81 7.44
CA ARG A 128 -9.45 -3.45 7.73
C ARG A 128 -8.98 -2.72 6.48
N VAL A 129 -9.34 -1.45 6.39
CA VAL A 129 -8.84 -0.53 5.36
C VAL A 129 -7.61 0.19 5.89
N THR A 130 -6.45 -0.11 5.32
CA THR A 130 -5.14 0.35 5.85
C THR A 130 -4.31 1.03 4.78
N VAL A 131 -3.32 1.82 5.22
CA VAL A 131 -2.21 2.34 4.42
C VAL A 131 -0.89 1.79 4.98
N PRO A 132 0.17 1.58 4.12
CA PRO A 132 0.18 1.83 2.69
C PRO A 132 -0.73 0.87 1.94
N LEU A 133 -1.17 1.27 0.74
CA LEU A 133 -1.86 0.42 -0.22
C LEU A 133 -1.19 0.57 -1.57
N LEU A 134 -0.71 -0.52 -2.15
CA LEU A 134 -0.13 -0.57 -3.48
C LEU A 134 -1.16 -1.09 -4.47
N TRP A 135 -1.47 -0.29 -5.49
CA TRP A 135 -2.51 -0.52 -6.48
C TRP A 135 -1.94 -0.76 -7.87
N ASP A 136 -2.46 -1.71 -8.61
CA ASP A 136 -2.18 -1.93 -10.03
C ASP A 136 -3.24 -1.25 -10.89
N LYS A 137 -2.86 -0.22 -11.64
CA LYS A 137 -3.76 0.54 -12.52
C LYS A 137 -4.22 -0.25 -13.74
N GLN A 138 -3.45 -1.25 -14.19
CA GLN A 138 -3.79 -2.07 -15.35
C GLN A 138 -4.83 -3.14 -14.99
N GLN A 139 -4.60 -3.87 -13.90
CA GLN A 139 -5.49 -4.93 -13.48
C GLN A 139 -6.66 -4.43 -12.62
N GLN A 140 -6.63 -3.16 -12.19
CA GLN A 140 -7.61 -2.59 -11.26
C GLN A 140 -7.73 -3.44 -9.97
N ARG A 141 -6.58 -3.80 -9.40
CA ARG A 141 -6.47 -4.65 -8.22
C ARG A 141 -5.46 -4.10 -7.21
N ILE A 142 -5.69 -4.46 -5.95
CA ILE A 142 -4.70 -4.26 -4.89
C ILE A 142 -3.57 -5.28 -5.05
N VAL A 143 -2.33 -4.80 -5.16
CA VAL A 143 -1.14 -5.66 -5.12
C VAL A 143 -0.88 -6.07 -3.68
N SER A 144 -0.66 -5.10 -2.79
CA SER A 144 -0.36 -5.39 -1.38
C SER A 144 -0.76 -4.21 -0.47
N ASN A 145 -1.18 -4.54 0.75
CA ASN A 145 -1.33 -3.60 1.86
C ASN A 145 -0.41 -3.95 3.04
N GLU A 146 0.66 -4.74 2.78
CA GLU A 146 1.70 -5.06 3.77
C GLU A 146 2.97 -4.27 3.50
N SER A 147 3.24 -3.29 4.33
CA SER A 147 4.36 -2.36 4.12
C SER A 147 5.73 -3.04 4.13
N ALA A 148 5.93 -4.12 4.89
CA ALA A 148 7.18 -4.87 4.92
C ALA A 148 7.46 -5.58 3.59
N GLU A 149 6.43 -5.96 2.86
CA GLU A 149 6.55 -6.57 1.53
C GLU A 149 6.71 -5.51 0.44
N ILE A 150 5.95 -4.41 0.54
CA ILE A 150 6.05 -3.29 -0.40
C ILE A 150 7.48 -2.74 -0.46
N ILE A 151 8.16 -2.55 0.68
CA ILE A 151 9.56 -2.09 0.68
C ILE A 151 10.51 -3.08 0.05
N ARG A 152 10.27 -4.39 0.17
CA ARG A 152 11.07 -5.43 -0.50
C ARG A 152 10.85 -5.44 -2.00
N MET A 153 9.59 -5.31 -2.45
CA MET A 153 9.26 -5.15 -3.87
C MET A 153 9.95 -3.92 -4.47
N PHE A 154 9.90 -2.78 -3.80
CA PHE A 154 10.54 -1.55 -4.25
C PHE A 154 12.06 -1.67 -4.28
N ASN A 155 12.65 -2.44 -3.37
CA ASN A 155 14.10 -2.63 -3.31
C ASN A 155 14.67 -3.46 -4.45
N SER A 156 13.89 -4.36 -5.06
CA SER A 156 14.43 -5.32 -6.03
C SER A 156 13.70 -5.39 -7.37
N ALA A 157 12.37 -5.26 -7.40
CA ALA A 157 11.60 -5.53 -8.61
C ALA A 157 11.94 -4.57 -9.77
N PHE A 158 12.27 -3.34 -9.48
CA PHE A 158 12.51 -2.26 -10.45
C PHE A 158 13.99 -2.04 -10.81
N ASP A 159 14.90 -2.88 -10.31
CA ASP A 159 16.35 -2.73 -10.53
C ASP A 159 16.70 -2.73 -12.02
N GLY A 160 16.04 -3.54 -12.83
CA GLY A 160 16.22 -3.57 -14.27
C GLY A 160 15.78 -2.29 -15.01
N ILE A 161 14.93 -1.48 -14.38
CA ILE A 161 14.43 -0.21 -14.96
C ILE A 161 15.27 0.98 -14.45
N THR A 162 15.55 1.02 -13.14
CA THR A 162 16.23 2.16 -12.52
C THR A 162 17.75 2.04 -12.54
N GLY A 163 18.29 0.83 -12.66
CA GLY A 163 19.72 0.56 -12.45
C GLY A 163 20.19 0.80 -11.00
N ASN A 164 19.29 1.09 -10.06
CA ASN A 164 19.60 1.47 -8.69
C ASN A 164 19.46 0.28 -7.73
N CYS A 165 20.54 -0.52 -7.59
CA CYS A 165 20.58 -1.66 -6.70
C CYS A 165 21.26 -1.30 -5.36
N LEU A 166 20.47 -1.08 -4.30
CA LEU A 166 20.99 -0.72 -2.99
C LEU A 166 21.77 -1.84 -2.27
N LEU A 167 21.56 -3.12 -2.66
CA LEU A 167 22.20 -4.27 -2.03
C LEU A 167 23.69 -4.41 -2.36
N TYR A 168 24.17 -3.73 -3.40
CA TYR A 168 25.58 -3.81 -3.86
C TYR A 168 26.41 -2.56 -3.51
N THR A 169 25.91 -1.68 -2.67
CA THR A 169 26.65 -0.51 -2.23
C THR A 169 27.64 -0.88 -1.13
N SER A 170 28.81 -1.36 -1.51
CA SER A 170 30.00 -1.67 -0.69
C SER A 170 29.88 -2.90 0.22
N PRO A 171 30.88 -3.79 0.23
CA PRO A 171 30.95 -4.84 1.24
C PRO A 171 31.00 -4.19 2.63
N SER A 172 30.26 -4.79 3.57
CA SER A 172 30.32 -4.39 4.96
C SER A 172 31.74 -4.55 5.47
N PRO A 173 32.30 -3.61 6.27
CA PRO A 173 33.58 -3.81 6.91
C PRO A 173 33.68 -5.04 7.84
N ARG A 174 32.57 -5.79 7.97
CA ARG A 174 32.47 -7.00 8.80
C ARG A 174 32.39 -8.30 7.98
N ASP A 175 32.36 -8.18 6.66
CA ASP A 175 32.49 -9.32 5.75
C ASP A 175 33.99 -9.46 5.36
#